data_3ba34e8145e48c933ea52698f8b307f5
#
_entry.id   3ba34e8145e48c933ea52698f8b307f5
#
_cell.length_a   1.000
_cell.length_b   1.000
_cell.length_c   1.000
_cell.angle_alpha   90.00
_cell.angle_beta   90.00
_cell.angle_gamma   90.00
#
_symmetry.space_group_name_H-M   'P 1'
#
loop_
_entity.id
_entity.type
_entity.pdbx_description
1 polymer ?
#
loop_
_entity_poly.entity_id
_entity_poly.type
_entity_poly.pdbx_seq_one_letter_code
_entity_poly.pdbx_strand_id
1 'polypeptide(L)'
;VEFGEGLNILTGETGAGKSVLLGSVNLALGGKYSADRLRSGAKSGLVELSFRIDDQRIRKQLETMDIYLEEGYLTLSRRLLQGRSVSKINGETVSKTVLKDVASLLIDIHGQHDNQTLLHRKNHLTLLDLYAKEELMPLKKEMEKTFHAWQKLKRKMDESALDEESRRREISLAEFEAGEIEDAGLTPGEDVELEDRYRTMTESRRLTVA
;
A
#
# COMPACT_ATOMS: atom_id res chain seq x y z
N VAL A 1 -19.70 -28.88 5.98
CA VAL A 1 -20.72 -28.44 4.99
C VAL A 1 -20.00 -27.81 3.84
N GLU A 2 -20.31 -28.25 2.64
CA GLU A 2 -19.79 -27.69 1.40
C GLU A 2 -20.90 -26.92 0.70
N PHE A 3 -20.59 -25.73 0.21
CA PHE A 3 -21.51 -24.89 -0.55
C PHE A 3 -21.14 -24.97 -2.03
N GLY A 4 -22.14 -25.25 -2.87
CA GLY A 4 -21.98 -25.25 -4.32
C GLY A 4 -22.10 -23.85 -4.93
N GLU A 5 -21.84 -23.75 -6.25
CA GLU A 5 -22.07 -22.51 -6.97
C GLU A 5 -23.55 -22.15 -7.03
N GLY A 6 -23.87 -20.86 -7.07
CA GLY A 6 -25.22 -20.34 -7.16
C GLY A 6 -25.94 -20.26 -5.81
N LEU A 7 -27.26 -20.48 -5.80
CA LEU A 7 -28.10 -20.34 -4.63
C LEU A 7 -28.07 -21.62 -3.78
N ASN A 8 -27.61 -21.51 -2.54
CA ASN A 8 -27.66 -22.58 -1.53
C ASN A 8 -28.74 -22.29 -0.50
N ILE A 9 -29.72 -23.18 -0.34
CA ILE A 9 -30.85 -23.00 0.55
C ILE A 9 -30.73 -23.95 1.76
N LEU A 10 -30.66 -23.37 2.95
CA LEU A 10 -30.62 -24.09 4.20
C LEU A 10 -32.03 -24.18 4.79
N THR A 11 -32.64 -25.36 4.77
CA THR A 11 -33.95 -25.61 5.34
C THR A 11 -33.85 -26.46 6.62
N GLY A 12 -34.83 -26.37 7.48
CA GLY A 12 -34.93 -27.16 8.74
C GLY A 12 -35.70 -26.42 9.83
N GLU A 13 -36.13 -27.12 10.82
CA GLU A 13 -36.83 -26.55 11.97
C GLU A 13 -35.96 -25.66 12.85
N THR A 14 -36.55 -24.79 13.67
CA THR A 14 -35.86 -24.03 14.70
C THR A 14 -35.12 -24.96 15.65
N GLY A 15 -33.80 -24.86 15.74
CA GLY A 15 -32.97 -25.78 16.54
C GLY A 15 -32.21 -26.83 15.73
N ALA A 16 -32.53 -27.07 14.45
CA ALA A 16 -31.87 -28.06 13.57
C ALA A 16 -30.45 -27.70 13.15
N GLY A 17 -29.78 -26.78 13.85
CA GLY A 17 -28.37 -26.42 13.56
C GLY A 17 -28.15 -25.26 12.61
N LYS A 18 -29.18 -24.71 11.94
CA LYS A 18 -29.03 -23.55 11.03
C LYS A 18 -28.37 -22.36 11.71
N SER A 19 -28.87 -21.99 12.89
CA SER A 19 -28.31 -20.87 13.67
C SER A 19 -26.90 -21.16 14.18
N VAL A 20 -26.58 -22.42 14.46
CA VAL A 20 -25.23 -22.85 14.84
C VAL A 20 -24.30 -22.74 13.67
N LEU A 21 -24.71 -23.16 12.47
CA LEU A 21 -23.92 -23.02 11.24
C LEU A 21 -23.62 -21.56 10.91
N LEU A 22 -24.66 -20.72 10.84
CA LEU A 22 -24.51 -19.28 10.59
C LEU A 22 -23.67 -18.59 11.67
N GLY A 23 -23.87 -18.95 12.94
CA GLY A 23 -23.08 -18.46 14.06
C GLY A 23 -21.61 -18.88 13.97
N SER A 24 -21.34 -20.09 13.49
CA SER A 24 -19.98 -20.59 13.27
C SER A 24 -19.29 -19.86 12.11
N VAL A 25 -19.98 -19.66 11.00
CA VAL A 25 -19.48 -18.84 9.88
C VAL A 25 -19.12 -17.44 10.37
N ASN A 26 -20.04 -16.77 11.08
CA ASN A 26 -19.75 -15.43 11.62
C ASN A 26 -18.55 -15.43 12.58
N LEU A 27 -18.40 -16.46 13.42
CA LEU A 27 -17.25 -16.61 14.30
C LEU A 27 -15.93 -16.74 13.51
N ALA A 28 -15.90 -17.58 12.49
CA ALA A 28 -14.72 -17.78 11.65
C ALA A 28 -14.29 -16.49 10.94
N LEU A 29 -15.25 -15.67 10.52
CA LEU A 29 -15.04 -14.37 9.88
C LEU A 29 -14.67 -13.22 10.85
N GLY A 30 -14.39 -13.53 12.11
CA GLY A 30 -13.97 -12.55 13.12
C GLY A 30 -15.09 -11.90 13.92
N GLY A 31 -16.30 -12.46 13.90
CA GLY A 31 -17.44 -12.03 14.72
C GLY A 31 -17.15 -12.06 16.24
N LYS A 32 -18.04 -11.48 17.04
CA LYS A 32 -17.89 -11.44 18.49
C LYS A 32 -17.94 -12.86 19.06
N TYR A 33 -16.93 -13.22 19.82
CA TYR A 33 -16.89 -14.49 20.57
C TYR A 33 -17.36 -14.28 22.01
N SER A 34 -18.18 -15.20 22.50
CA SER A 34 -18.54 -15.32 23.89
C SER A 34 -18.36 -16.80 24.34
N ALA A 35 -18.00 -17.01 25.60
CA ALA A 35 -17.61 -18.34 26.11
C ALA A 35 -18.75 -19.35 26.11
N ASP A 36 -20.00 -18.88 26.14
CA ASP A 36 -21.23 -19.68 26.04
C ASP A 36 -21.42 -20.37 24.68
N ARG A 37 -20.65 -19.99 23.68
CA ARG A 37 -20.59 -20.64 22.37
C ARG A 37 -19.81 -21.96 22.38
N LEU A 38 -18.99 -22.21 23.40
CA LEU A 38 -18.36 -23.51 23.59
C LEU A 38 -19.36 -24.51 24.19
N ARG A 39 -19.32 -25.75 23.69
CA ARG A 39 -20.08 -26.84 24.29
C ARG A 39 -19.67 -26.99 25.74
N SER A 40 -20.65 -27.24 26.60
CA SER A 40 -20.43 -27.50 28.04
C SER A 40 -19.37 -28.61 28.21
N GLY A 41 -18.36 -28.35 29.04
CA GLY A 41 -17.22 -29.25 29.25
C GLY A 41 -16.11 -29.26 28.18
N ALA A 42 -16.30 -28.56 27.06
CA ALA A 42 -15.26 -28.47 26.05
C ALA A 42 -14.17 -27.47 26.46
N LYS A 43 -12.87 -27.87 26.32
CA LYS A 43 -11.72 -27.02 26.59
C LYS A 43 -11.43 -26.06 25.42
N SER A 44 -11.82 -26.43 24.21
CA SER A 44 -11.65 -25.62 23.01
C SER A 44 -12.63 -26.00 21.90
N GLY A 45 -12.85 -25.09 20.96
CA GLY A 45 -13.59 -25.33 19.73
C GLY A 45 -12.73 -24.83 18.55
N LEU A 46 -12.95 -25.37 17.35
CA LEU A 46 -12.37 -24.92 16.12
C LEU A 46 -13.47 -24.68 15.11
N VAL A 47 -13.40 -23.54 14.45
CA VAL A 47 -14.23 -23.24 13.27
C VAL A 47 -13.29 -22.91 12.14
N GLU A 48 -13.55 -23.48 10.96
CA GLU A 48 -12.72 -23.33 9.78
C GLU A 48 -13.58 -23.13 8.55
N LEU A 49 -13.20 -22.22 7.69
CA LEU A 49 -13.81 -21.93 6.40
C LEU A 49 -12.72 -21.93 5.32
N SER A 50 -12.91 -22.70 4.27
CA SER A 50 -12.04 -22.69 3.09
C SER A 50 -12.76 -22.07 1.92
N PHE A 51 -12.11 -21.15 1.24
CA PHE A 51 -12.60 -20.43 0.07
C PHE A 51 -11.72 -20.75 -1.14
N ARG A 52 -12.32 -21.15 -2.25
CA ARG A 52 -11.63 -21.19 -3.54
C ARG A 52 -11.69 -19.80 -4.16
N ILE A 53 -10.52 -19.24 -4.50
CA ILE A 53 -10.39 -17.88 -5.00
C ILE A 53 -10.00 -17.91 -6.48
N ASP A 54 -10.96 -17.65 -7.36
CA ASP A 54 -10.74 -17.60 -8.80
C ASP A 54 -10.58 -16.14 -9.32
N ASP A 55 -11.08 -15.13 -8.58
CA ASP A 55 -10.98 -13.71 -8.97
C ASP A 55 -9.57 -13.15 -8.76
N GLN A 56 -8.95 -12.73 -9.86
CA GLN A 56 -7.61 -12.12 -9.89
C GLN A 56 -7.50 -10.81 -9.08
N ARG A 57 -8.60 -10.07 -8.93
CA ARG A 57 -8.61 -8.81 -8.14
C ARG A 57 -8.48 -9.11 -6.66
N ILE A 58 -9.21 -10.14 -6.19
CA ILE A 58 -9.13 -10.59 -4.80
C ILE A 58 -7.72 -11.14 -4.51
N ARG A 59 -7.15 -11.93 -5.43
CA ARG A 59 -5.77 -12.43 -5.30
C ARG A 59 -4.76 -11.31 -5.10
N LYS A 60 -4.79 -10.29 -5.95
CA LYS A 60 -3.90 -9.11 -5.84
C LYS A 60 -4.09 -8.37 -4.52
N GLN A 61 -5.32 -8.22 -4.05
CA GLN A 61 -5.58 -7.58 -2.76
C GLN A 61 -5.03 -8.39 -1.58
N LEU A 62 -5.15 -9.71 -1.60
CA LEU A 62 -4.56 -10.60 -0.60
C LEU A 62 -3.01 -10.52 -0.62
N GLU A 63 -2.39 -10.51 -1.80
CA GLU A 63 -0.94 -10.35 -1.96
C GLU A 63 -0.44 -9.03 -1.37
N THR A 64 -1.20 -7.92 -1.47
CA THR A 64 -0.84 -6.64 -0.82
C THR A 64 -0.89 -6.69 0.71
N MET A 65 -1.52 -7.73 1.26
CA MET A 65 -1.61 -7.99 2.70
C MET A 65 -0.65 -9.10 3.14
N ASP A 66 0.28 -9.52 2.27
CA ASP A 66 1.22 -10.64 2.46
C ASP A 66 0.50 -11.98 2.71
N ILE A 67 -0.68 -12.18 2.09
CA ILE A 67 -1.48 -13.40 2.22
C ILE A 67 -1.50 -14.11 0.87
N TYR A 68 -0.98 -15.33 0.83
CA TYR A 68 -0.85 -16.14 -0.37
C TYR A 68 -1.80 -17.34 -0.32
N LEU A 69 -2.31 -17.73 -1.49
CA LEU A 69 -3.21 -18.88 -1.60
C LEU A 69 -2.41 -20.19 -1.62
N GLU A 70 -2.94 -21.21 -0.96
CA GLU A 70 -2.43 -22.58 -1.04
C GLU A 70 -3.27 -23.37 -2.04
N GLU A 71 -2.67 -23.74 -3.18
CA GLU A 71 -3.34 -24.46 -4.29
C GLU A 71 -4.64 -23.79 -4.77
N GLY A 72 -4.74 -22.44 -4.66
CA GLY A 72 -5.92 -21.67 -5.03
C GLY A 72 -6.97 -21.52 -3.93
N TYR A 73 -6.70 -22.05 -2.74
CA TYR A 73 -7.58 -21.94 -1.58
C TYR A 73 -7.04 -20.97 -0.54
N LEU A 74 -7.96 -20.37 0.19
CA LEU A 74 -7.69 -19.58 1.38
C LEU A 74 -8.48 -20.15 2.56
N THR A 75 -7.80 -20.53 3.62
CA THR A 75 -8.41 -21.12 4.80
C THR A 75 -8.39 -20.12 5.96
N LEU A 76 -9.57 -19.71 6.42
CA LEU A 76 -9.77 -18.93 7.63
C LEU A 76 -10.14 -19.85 8.77
N SER A 77 -9.37 -19.85 9.85
CA SER A 77 -9.70 -20.66 11.01
C SER A 77 -9.68 -19.85 12.30
N ARG A 78 -10.53 -20.22 13.24
CA ARG A 78 -10.57 -19.61 14.55
C ARG A 78 -10.70 -20.66 15.63
N ARG A 79 -9.65 -20.75 16.47
CA ARG A 79 -9.67 -21.59 17.66
C ARG A 79 -10.24 -20.81 18.82
N LEU A 80 -11.29 -21.34 19.41
CA LEU A 80 -12.01 -20.79 20.55
C LEU A 80 -11.47 -21.47 21.82
N LEU A 81 -11.09 -20.68 22.80
CA LEU A 81 -10.61 -21.13 24.11
C LEU A 81 -11.43 -20.45 25.20
N GLN A 82 -11.34 -20.90 26.43
CA GLN A 82 -12.01 -20.22 27.53
C GLN A 82 -11.48 -18.78 27.66
N GLY A 83 -12.38 -17.80 27.42
CA GLY A 83 -12.09 -16.37 27.54
C GLY A 83 -11.29 -15.72 26.41
N ARG A 84 -10.74 -16.47 25.44
CA ARG A 84 -9.99 -15.93 24.30
C ARG A 84 -10.20 -16.74 23.02
N SER A 85 -9.84 -16.13 21.90
CA SER A 85 -9.80 -16.82 20.61
C SER A 85 -8.53 -16.49 19.83
N VAL A 86 -8.05 -17.45 19.05
CA VAL A 86 -6.89 -17.30 18.17
C VAL A 86 -7.38 -17.43 16.74
N SER A 87 -7.08 -16.44 15.93
CA SER A 87 -7.43 -16.38 14.50
C SER A 87 -6.22 -16.79 13.67
N LYS A 88 -6.46 -17.55 12.61
CA LYS A 88 -5.43 -17.98 11.68
C LYS A 88 -5.91 -17.87 10.24
N ILE A 89 -4.99 -17.58 9.34
CA ILE A 89 -5.16 -17.63 7.89
C ILE A 89 -4.09 -18.56 7.35
N ASN A 90 -4.46 -19.59 6.60
CA ASN A 90 -3.56 -20.64 6.10
C ASN A 90 -2.59 -21.19 7.18
N GLY A 91 -3.14 -21.41 8.39
CA GLY A 91 -2.34 -21.90 9.51
C GLY A 91 -1.53 -20.84 10.28
N GLU A 92 -1.29 -19.66 9.73
CA GLU A 92 -0.57 -18.57 10.37
C GLU A 92 -1.46 -17.74 11.29
N THR A 93 -0.93 -17.37 12.46
CA THR A 93 -1.70 -16.57 13.43
C THR A 93 -1.75 -15.11 13.02
N VAL A 94 -2.97 -14.58 12.92
CA VAL A 94 -3.22 -13.19 12.52
C VAL A 94 -4.01 -12.44 13.58
N SER A 95 -3.97 -11.10 13.51
CA SER A 95 -4.83 -10.26 14.35
C SER A 95 -6.30 -10.39 13.92
N LYS A 96 -7.21 -10.09 14.85
CA LYS A 96 -8.67 -10.09 14.55
C LYS A 96 -9.03 -9.06 13.47
N THR A 97 -8.29 -7.96 13.39
CA THR A 97 -8.50 -6.91 12.38
C THR A 97 -8.15 -7.44 11.00
N VAL A 98 -6.97 -8.01 10.83
CA VAL A 98 -6.55 -8.64 9.55
C VAL A 98 -7.54 -9.72 9.12
N LEU A 99 -7.96 -10.59 10.05
CA LEU A 99 -8.98 -11.61 9.72
C LEU A 99 -10.26 -10.99 9.18
N LYS A 100 -10.75 -9.91 9.80
CA LYS A 100 -11.96 -9.21 9.35
C LYS A 100 -11.80 -8.54 8.00
N ASP A 101 -10.66 -7.89 7.78
CA ASP A 101 -10.36 -7.21 6.52
C ASP A 101 -10.34 -8.23 5.37
N VAL A 102 -9.69 -9.37 5.56
CA VAL A 102 -9.69 -10.48 4.59
C VAL A 102 -11.08 -11.06 4.42
N ALA A 103 -11.82 -11.31 5.51
CA ALA A 103 -13.18 -11.84 5.44
C ALA A 103 -14.11 -10.94 4.63
N SER A 104 -13.97 -9.62 4.73
CA SER A 104 -14.79 -8.66 3.99
C SER A 104 -14.53 -8.66 2.48
N LEU A 105 -13.39 -9.19 2.02
CA LEU A 105 -13.09 -9.38 0.60
C LEU A 105 -13.76 -10.63 0.02
N LEU A 106 -14.08 -11.62 0.88
CA LEU A 106 -14.50 -12.95 0.48
C LEU A 106 -16.01 -13.15 0.55
N ILE A 107 -16.65 -12.58 1.57
CA ILE A 107 -18.06 -12.83 1.85
C ILE A 107 -18.70 -11.62 2.53
N ASP A 108 -19.91 -11.30 2.13
CA ASP A 108 -20.75 -10.33 2.79
C ASP A 108 -21.91 -11.08 3.50
N ILE A 109 -22.12 -10.80 4.79
CA ILE A 109 -23.15 -11.44 5.59
C ILE A 109 -24.26 -10.44 5.88
N HIS A 110 -25.44 -10.71 5.35
CA HIS A 110 -26.64 -9.97 5.65
C HIS A 110 -27.47 -10.70 6.70
N GLY A 111 -27.29 -10.33 7.97
CA GLY A 111 -28.06 -10.87 9.09
C GLY A 111 -29.15 -9.90 9.56
N GLN A 112 -30.04 -10.37 10.44
CA GLN A 112 -31.11 -9.54 11.02
C GLN A 112 -30.60 -8.33 11.82
N HIS A 113 -29.28 -8.28 12.12
CA HIS A 113 -28.63 -7.22 12.91
C HIS A 113 -27.39 -6.63 12.24
N ASP A 114 -27.02 -7.03 11.03
CA ASP A 114 -25.76 -6.66 10.38
C ASP A 114 -25.98 -6.09 8.96
N ASN A 115 -26.64 -4.95 8.87
CA ASN A 115 -26.63 -4.14 7.63
C ASN A 115 -25.33 -3.33 7.56
N GLN A 116 -24.17 -3.99 7.60
CA GLN A 116 -22.90 -3.29 7.79
C GLN A 116 -22.42 -2.57 6.53
N THR A 117 -22.64 -3.13 5.35
CA THR A 117 -22.17 -2.54 4.08
C THR A 117 -22.87 -1.22 3.78
N LEU A 118 -24.20 -1.14 4.01
CA LEU A 118 -24.99 0.09 3.83
C LEU A 118 -24.77 1.12 4.94
N LEU A 119 -24.37 0.70 6.15
CA LEU A 119 -24.09 1.62 7.25
C LEU A 119 -22.73 2.31 7.12
N HIS A 120 -21.82 1.76 6.33
CA HIS A 120 -20.51 2.36 6.11
C HIS A 120 -20.59 3.44 5.03
N ARG A 121 -20.50 4.72 5.44
CA ARG A 121 -20.45 5.87 4.53
C ARG A 121 -19.49 5.72 3.36
N LYS A 122 -18.37 5.01 3.56
CA LYS A 122 -17.37 4.72 2.52
C LYS A 122 -17.94 3.94 1.33
N ASN A 123 -18.95 3.10 1.56
CA ASN A 123 -19.54 2.25 0.54
C ASN A 123 -20.69 2.91 -0.22
N HIS A 124 -21.25 4.02 0.30
CA HIS A 124 -22.39 4.68 -0.31
C HIS A 124 -22.10 5.16 -1.74
N LEU A 125 -20.93 5.78 -1.93
CA LEU A 125 -20.52 6.25 -3.26
C LEU A 125 -20.32 5.07 -4.22
N THR A 126 -19.68 3.99 -3.76
CA THR A 126 -19.47 2.79 -4.57
C THR A 126 -20.78 2.13 -4.98
N LEU A 127 -21.77 2.10 -4.08
CA LEU A 127 -23.11 1.58 -4.40
C LEU A 127 -23.86 2.44 -5.42
N LEU A 128 -23.77 3.77 -5.29
CA LEU A 128 -24.32 4.69 -6.29
C LEU A 128 -23.65 4.53 -7.65
N ASP A 129 -22.34 4.38 -7.65
CA ASP A 129 -21.53 4.13 -8.85
C ASP A 129 -21.91 2.81 -9.53
N LEU A 130 -22.19 1.77 -8.74
CA LEU A 130 -22.64 0.46 -9.25
C LEU A 130 -24.07 0.55 -9.83
N TYR A 131 -24.94 1.35 -9.23
CA TYR A 131 -26.29 1.57 -9.73
C TYR A 131 -26.30 2.31 -11.06
N ALA A 132 -25.47 3.36 -11.18
CA ALA A 132 -25.33 4.16 -12.40
C ALA A 132 -24.23 3.63 -13.34
N LYS A 133 -23.88 2.35 -13.26
CA LYS A 133 -22.70 1.76 -13.88
C LYS A 133 -22.60 2.03 -15.38
N GLU A 134 -23.70 1.89 -16.11
CA GLU A 134 -23.70 2.00 -17.58
C GLU A 134 -23.36 3.44 -18.03
N GLU A 135 -23.88 4.44 -17.34
CA GLU A 135 -23.64 5.86 -17.66
C GLU A 135 -22.32 6.39 -17.08
N LEU A 136 -21.98 5.93 -15.89
CA LEU A 136 -20.87 6.48 -15.12
C LEU A 136 -19.50 5.88 -15.49
N MET A 137 -19.44 4.61 -15.87
CA MET A 137 -18.16 3.93 -16.14
C MET A 137 -17.37 4.54 -17.31
N PRO A 138 -17.98 4.95 -18.43
CA PRO A 138 -17.26 5.64 -19.50
C PRO A 138 -16.64 6.96 -19.03
N LEU A 139 -17.41 7.76 -18.30
CA LEU A 139 -16.97 9.07 -17.77
C LEU A 139 -15.83 8.92 -16.74
N LYS A 140 -15.93 7.94 -15.85
CA LYS A 140 -14.85 7.62 -14.90
C LYS A 140 -13.56 7.23 -15.62
N LYS A 141 -13.65 6.39 -16.65
CA LYS A 141 -12.48 5.97 -17.42
C LYS A 141 -11.82 7.12 -18.18
N GLU A 142 -12.60 8.06 -18.68
CA GLU A 142 -12.10 9.27 -19.34
C GLU A 142 -11.45 10.21 -18.34
N MET A 143 -12.09 10.43 -17.19
CA MET A 143 -11.54 11.21 -16.08
C MET A 143 -10.23 10.62 -15.57
N GLU A 144 -10.13 9.30 -15.38
CA GLU A 144 -8.93 8.61 -14.95
C GLU A 144 -7.77 8.82 -15.92
N LYS A 145 -8.02 8.68 -17.22
CA LYS A 145 -7.02 8.96 -18.27
C LYS A 145 -6.53 10.40 -18.22
N THR A 146 -7.45 11.35 -18.11
CA THR A 146 -7.14 12.78 -18.08
C THR A 146 -6.38 13.15 -16.81
N PHE A 147 -6.76 12.57 -15.67
CA PHE A 147 -6.09 12.77 -14.39
C PHE A 147 -4.64 12.22 -14.43
N HIS A 148 -4.43 11.03 -14.96
CA HIS A 148 -3.08 10.48 -15.11
C HIS A 148 -2.22 11.31 -16.09
N ALA A 149 -2.79 11.79 -17.18
CA ALA A 149 -2.08 12.68 -18.11
C ALA A 149 -1.69 14.00 -17.43
N TRP A 150 -2.61 14.62 -16.69
CA TRP A 150 -2.34 15.82 -15.90
C TRP A 150 -1.26 15.59 -14.86
N GLN A 151 -1.33 14.50 -14.09
CA GLN A 151 -0.35 14.17 -13.07
C GLN A 151 1.06 14.00 -13.66
N LYS A 152 1.15 13.33 -14.82
CA LYS A 152 2.43 13.17 -15.55
C LYS A 152 3.00 14.50 -16.02
N LEU A 153 2.16 15.39 -16.56
CA LEU A 153 2.59 16.73 -17.01
C LEU A 153 3.00 17.61 -15.83
N LYS A 154 2.24 17.58 -14.73
CA LYS A 154 2.58 18.31 -13.51
C LYS A 154 3.94 17.88 -12.97
N ARG A 155 4.19 16.57 -12.89
CA ARG A 155 5.48 16.04 -12.43
C ARG A 155 6.64 16.52 -13.32
N LYS A 156 6.47 16.48 -14.64
CA LYS A 156 7.49 17.01 -15.57
C LYS A 156 7.73 18.51 -15.39
N MET A 157 6.69 19.28 -15.14
CA MET A 157 6.80 20.71 -14.88
C MET A 157 7.58 20.98 -13.59
N ASP A 158 7.26 20.23 -12.51
CA ASP A 158 7.95 20.36 -11.24
C ASP A 158 9.43 19.95 -11.34
N GLU A 159 9.74 18.88 -12.07
CA GLU A 159 11.12 18.44 -12.37
C GLU A 159 11.88 19.51 -13.18
N SER A 160 11.25 20.10 -14.19
CA SER A 160 11.86 21.17 -15.00
C SER A 160 12.09 22.46 -14.20
N ALA A 161 11.23 22.80 -13.25
CA ALA A 161 11.42 23.97 -12.42
C ALA A 161 12.62 23.82 -11.46
N LEU A 162 12.85 22.62 -10.93
CA LEU A 162 14.03 22.30 -10.11
C LEU A 162 15.33 22.39 -10.92
N ASP A 163 15.30 21.91 -12.16
CA ASP A 163 16.46 21.96 -13.08
C ASP A 163 16.81 23.41 -13.48
N GLU A 164 15.81 24.26 -13.68
CA GLU A 164 16.01 25.68 -14.00
C GLU A 164 16.62 26.46 -12.82
N GLU A 165 16.27 26.16 -11.60
CA GLU A 165 16.88 26.78 -10.41
C GLU A 165 18.36 26.37 -10.23
N SER A 166 18.65 25.09 -10.42
CA SER A 166 20.04 24.58 -10.42
C SER A 166 20.87 25.23 -11.52
N ARG A 167 20.33 25.35 -12.72
CA ARG A 167 20.97 26.00 -13.86
C ARG A 167 21.26 27.49 -13.59
N ARG A 168 20.33 28.20 -12.97
CA ARG A 168 20.58 29.62 -12.59
C ARG A 168 21.71 29.74 -11.58
N ARG A 169 21.83 28.84 -10.62
CA ARG A 169 22.94 28.81 -9.65
C ARG A 169 24.29 28.56 -10.35
N GLU A 170 24.33 27.60 -11.27
CA GLU A 170 25.54 27.29 -12.03
C GLU A 170 25.97 28.47 -12.91
N ILE A 171 25.04 29.14 -13.60
CA ILE A 171 25.33 30.34 -14.39
C ILE A 171 25.89 31.44 -13.50
N SER A 172 25.24 31.73 -12.34
CA SER A 172 25.73 32.77 -11.43
C SER A 172 27.11 32.47 -10.87
N LEU A 173 27.43 31.21 -10.59
CA LEU A 173 28.77 30.80 -10.16
C LEU A 173 29.80 30.99 -11.27
N ALA A 174 29.48 30.56 -12.48
CA ALA A 174 30.37 30.71 -13.64
C ALA A 174 30.62 32.18 -14.00
N GLU A 175 29.60 33.04 -13.89
CA GLU A 175 29.75 34.50 -14.07
C GLU A 175 30.65 35.11 -12.99
N PHE A 176 30.51 34.66 -11.74
CA PHE A 176 31.40 35.12 -10.66
C PHE A 176 32.84 34.69 -10.87
N GLU A 177 33.09 33.42 -11.20
CA GLU A 177 34.42 32.88 -11.49
C GLU A 177 35.08 33.59 -12.71
N ALA A 178 34.31 33.84 -13.77
CA ALA A 178 34.80 34.58 -14.93
C ALA A 178 35.20 36.02 -14.57
N GLY A 179 34.38 36.69 -13.74
CA GLY A 179 34.67 38.02 -13.22
C GLY A 179 35.96 38.07 -12.40
N GLU A 180 36.20 37.10 -11.52
CA GLU A 180 37.47 37.03 -10.75
C GLU A 180 38.69 36.85 -11.65
N ILE A 181 38.59 36.07 -12.72
CA ILE A 181 39.67 35.87 -13.69
C ILE A 181 39.92 37.15 -14.47
N GLU A 182 38.87 37.86 -14.92
CA GLU A 182 38.99 39.13 -15.64
C GLU A 182 39.57 40.23 -14.74
N ASP A 183 39.11 40.35 -13.50
CA ASP A 183 39.59 41.34 -12.51
C ASP A 183 41.06 41.10 -12.13
N ALA A 184 41.51 39.85 -12.16
CA ALA A 184 42.91 39.51 -11.93
C ALA A 184 43.86 40.07 -13.01
N GLY A 185 43.34 40.47 -14.17
CA GLY A 185 44.09 41.15 -15.24
C GLY A 185 45.28 40.38 -15.77
N LEU A 186 45.17 39.05 -15.76
CA LEU A 186 46.27 38.15 -16.13
C LEU A 186 46.72 38.37 -17.61
N THR A 187 48.03 38.50 -17.81
CA THR A 187 48.62 38.63 -19.16
C THR A 187 49.25 37.29 -19.57
N PRO A 188 49.14 36.89 -20.85
CA PRO A 188 49.78 35.68 -21.33
C PRO A 188 51.30 35.72 -21.15
N GLY A 189 51.87 34.75 -20.42
CA GLY A 189 53.30 34.63 -20.15
C GLY A 189 53.77 35.33 -18.86
N GLU A 190 52.89 35.98 -18.12
CA GLU A 190 53.22 36.63 -16.84
C GLU A 190 53.72 35.64 -15.79
N ASP A 191 53.20 34.43 -15.81
CA ASP A 191 53.62 33.32 -14.98
C ASP A 191 55.10 32.96 -15.19
N VAL A 192 55.54 32.89 -16.43
CA VAL A 192 56.93 32.60 -16.80
C VAL A 192 57.85 33.75 -16.38
N GLU A 193 57.42 34.98 -16.59
CA GLU A 193 58.18 36.15 -16.21
C GLU A 193 58.35 36.31 -14.71
N LEU A 194 57.29 36.02 -13.95
CA LEU A 194 57.31 35.99 -12.48
C LEU A 194 58.18 34.86 -11.95
N GLU A 195 58.15 33.68 -12.54
CA GLU A 195 58.99 32.55 -12.16
C GLU A 195 60.46 32.83 -12.38
N ASP A 196 60.85 33.41 -13.50
CA ASP A 196 62.23 33.86 -13.82
C ASP A 196 62.69 34.91 -12.82
N ARG A 197 61.90 35.94 -12.55
CA ARG A 197 62.20 36.97 -11.55
C ARG A 197 62.36 36.35 -10.13
N TYR A 198 61.50 35.45 -9.73
CA TYR A 198 61.59 34.75 -8.45
C TYR A 198 62.89 33.94 -8.36
N ARG A 199 63.24 33.23 -9.42
CA ARG A 199 64.48 32.46 -9.52
C ARG A 199 65.71 33.34 -9.38
N THR A 200 65.76 34.43 -10.10
CA THR A 200 66.87 35.42 -10.09
C THR A 200 67.02 36.06 -8.70
N MET A 201 65.93 36.45 -8.08
CA MET A 201 65.93 37.01 -6.71
C MET A 201 66.42 35.96 -5.67
N THR A 202 66.02 34.73 -5.82
CA THR A 202 66.39 33.65 -4.89
C THR A 202 67.86 33.32 -5.01
N GLU A 203 68.47 33.32 -6.23
CA GLU A 203 69.87 33.12 -6.47
C GLU A 203 70.73 34.31 -5.97
N SER A 204 70.28 35.55 -6.19
CA SER A 204 70.91 36.76 -5.64
C SER A 204 70.96 36.74 -4.13
N ARG A 205 69.91 36.36 -3.49
CA ARG A 205 69.86 36.26 -2.04
C ARG A 205 70.83 35.21 -1.49
N ARG A 206 70.98 34.05 -2.17
CA ARG A 206 71.96 33.02 -1.81
C ARG A 206 73.40 33.53 -1.90
N LEU A 207 73.74 34.35 -2.92
CA LEU A 207 75.06 34.96 -3.07
C LEU A 207 75.39 36.09 -2.08
N THR A 208 74.34 36.73 -1.51
CA THR A 208 74.51 37.82 -0.51
C THR A 208 74.71 37.29 0.90
N VAL A 209 74.34 36.05 1.14
CA VAL A 209 74.37 35.40 2.50
C VAL A 209 75.56 34.46 2.63
N ALA A 210 76.34 34.22 1.55
CA ALA A 210 77.60 33.49 1.51
C ALA A 210 78.80 34.48 1.61
#